data_3ac45e17f52dfdd0f1d05e4dd53eca0c
#
_entry.id   3ac45e17f52dfdd0f1d05e4dd53eca0c
#
_cell.length_a   1.000
_cell.length_b   1.000
_cell.length_c   1.000
_cell.angle_alpha   90.00
_cell.angle_beta   90.00
_cell.angle_gamma   90.00
#
_symmetry.space_group_name_H-M   'P 1'
#
loop_
_entity.id
_entity.type
_entity.pdbx_description
1 polymer ?
#
loop_
_entity_poly.entity_id
_entity_poly.type
_entity_poly.pdbx_seq_one_letter_code
_entity_poly.pdbx_strand_id
1 'polypeptide(L)'
;GLGDVYKRQYLYCQSGYKMRLARDDSGILHMLFASRHIIYDIPHYNVGGERFYPYGECPSSIYISDNAFQGEQSLSLWFAASPRLAVSATSSRTRQSERYPEVKVNLSSNKNLMDFYSSYPTSMVGENFLSRWAMYANTPMSEDVKRQIYPDLKAAINGCDQLTAVNKLLNFVQTGFEYEYDDKVWGDDRAFFAEESLYYPYCDCEDRSILFTRLVRDLLGLRCILIYYPGHLASAVEFSQSDAVAGDYISLEGRKFVIADGTFIGAPVGKTMYGMDNQAAKVILLE
;
A
#
# COMPACT_ATOMS: atom_id res chain seq x y z
N GLY A 1 -5.60 -4.16 -32.00
CA GLY A 1 -5.50 -3.56 -33.35
C GLY A 1 -5.41 -2.02 -33.30
N LEU A 2 -5.15 -1.38 -34.45
CA LEU A 2 -4.99 0.10 -34.53
C LEU A 2 -6.15 0.86 -33.88
N GLY A 3 -7.38 0.34 -34.03
CA GLY A 3 -8.57 0.92 -33.42
C GLY A 3 -8.59 0.95 -31.89
N ASP A 4 -7.89 0.03 -31.24
CA ASP A 4 -7.85 -0.03 -29.76
C ASP A 4 -6.86 0.99 -29.20
N VAL A 5 -5.75 1.26 -29.89
CA VAL A 5 -4.79 2.31 -29.51
C VAL A 5 -5.45 3.67 -29.61
N TYR A 6 -6.19 3.97 -30.71
CA TYR A 6 -6.92 5.22 -30.88
C TYR A 6 -8.03 5.42 -29.85
N LYS A 7 -8.78 4.36 -29.49
CA LYS A 7 -9.82 4.45 -28.45
C LYS A 7 -9.20 4.76 -27.09
N ARG A 8 -8.11 4.07 -26.72
CA ARG A 8 -7.40 4.31 -25.44
C ARG A 8 -6.85 5.72 -25.41
N GLN A 9 -6.17 6.16 -26.48
CA GLN A 9 -5.67 7.52 -26.62
C GLN A 9 -6.77 8.55 -26.45
N TYR A 10 -7.90 8.40 -27.13
CA TYR A 10 -9.03 9.30 -27.03
C TYR A 10 -9.56 9.37 -25.60
N LEU A 11 -9.81 8.23 -24.96
CA LEU A 11 -10.29 8.16 -23.59
C LEU A 11 -9.29 8.79 -22.61
N TYR A 12 -8.00 8.54 -22.80
CA TYR A 12 -6.96 9.10 -21.96
C TYR A 12 -6.86 10.62 -22.10
N CYS A 13 -6.92 11.15 -23.32
CA CYS A 13 -6.98 12.60 -23.55
C CYS A 13 -8.24 13.23 -22.96
N GLN A 14 -9.40 12.58 -23.07
CA GLN A 14 -10.65 13.06 -22.48
C GLN A 14 -10.63 13.07 -20.95
N SER A 15 -9.82 12.22 -20.32
CA SER A 15 -9.61 12.23 -18.87
C SER A 15 -8.73 13.40 -18.39
N GLY A 16 -8.11 14.16 -19.29
CA GLY A 16 -7.23 15.28 -18.98
C GLY A 16 -5.82 14.89 -18.57
N TYR A 17 -5.47 13.61 -18.70
CA TYR A 17 -4.11 13.17 -18.38
C TYR A 17 -3.14 13.37 -19.53
N LYS A 18 -1.90 13.69 -19.15
CA LYS A 18 -0.81 13.96 -20.08
C LYS A 18 -0.33 12.69 -20.77
N MET A 19 -0.34 12.69 -22.10
CA MET A 19 0.12 11.58 -22.92
C MET A 19 0.90 12.07 -24.14
N ARG A 20 1.70 11.19 -24.72
CA ARG A 20 2.33 11.39 -26.04
C ARG A 20 2.09 10.19 -26.91
N LEU A 21 1.97 10.42 -28.20
CA LEU A 21 1.92 9.38 -29.19
C LEU A 21 3.35 9.15 -29.71
N ALA A 22 3.74 7.90 -29.80
CA ALA A 22 5.03 7.50 -30.37
C ALA A 22 4.84 6.50 -31.49
N ARG A 23 5.81 6.41 -32.40
CA ARG A 23 5.87 5.44 -33.50
C ARG A 23 7.23 4.78 -33.49
N ASP A 24 7.26 3.47 -33.63
CA ASP A 24 8.49 2.72 -33.81
C ASP A 24 8.93 2.67 -35.29
N ASP A 25 10.09 2.06 -35.54
CA ASP A 25 10.66 1.92 -36.88
C ASP A 25 9.80 1.03 -37.82
N SER A 26 8.94 0.18 -37.25
CA SER A 26 7.97 -0.64 -37.96
C SER A 26 6.66 0.07 -38.29
N GLY A 27 6.52 1.33 -37.83
CA GLY A 27 5.31 2.13 -38.01
C GLY A 27 4.21 1.84 -37.00
N ILE A 28 4.46 1.01 -35.97
CA ILE A 28 3.50 0.72 -34.91
C ILE A 28 3.40 1.92 -33.98
N LEU A 29 2.16 2.25 -33.59
CA LEU A 29 1.88 3.35 -32.67
C LEU A 29 1.83 2.87 -31.23
N HIS A 30 2.53 3.60 -30.37
CA HIS A 30 2.58 3.40 -28.93
C HIS A 30 2.03 4.63 -28.21
N MET A 31 1.30 4.39 -27.10
CA MET A 31 0.86 5.45 -26.21
C MET A 31 1.82 5.54 -25.02
N LEU A 32 2.30 6.75 -24.75
CA LEU A 32 3.14 7.06 -23.60
C LEU A 32 2.34 7.97 -22.65
N PHE A 33 2.39 7.72 -21.36
CA PHE A 33 1.74 8.55 -20.35
C PHE A 33 2.75 9.12 -19.35
N ALA A 34 2.53 10.36 -18.91
CA ALA A 34 3.33 10.98 -17.86
C ALA A 34 2.79 10.64 -16.48
N SER A 35 3.67 10.35 -15.54
CA SER A 35 3.32 10.09 -14.15
C SER A 35 4.05 11.06 -13.21
N ARG A 36 3.37 11.48 -12.13
CA ARG A 36 3.99 12.18 -11.00
C ARG A 36 4.92 11.28 -10.20
N HIS A 37 4.79 9.96 -10.39
CA HIS A 37 5.56 8.93 -9.70
C HIS A 37 6.63 8.38 -10.61
N ILE A 38 7.75 7.99 -10.03
CA ILE A 38 8.73 7.14 -10.71
C ILE A 38 8.20 5.71 -10.61
N ILE A 39 7.96 5.08 -11.75
CA ILE A 39 7.46 3.70 -11.82
C ILE A 39 8.65 2.77 -12.01
N TYR A 40 8.73 1.72 -11.19
CA TYR A 40 9.78 0.70 -11.26
C TYR A 40 9.53 -0.29 -12.39
N ASP A 41 10.61 -0.88 -12.88
CA ASP A 41 10.62 -1.98 -13.85
C ASP A 41 9.92 -1.69 -15.18
N ILE A 42 9.55 -0.43 -15.41
CA ILE A 42 9.01 0.03 -16.69
C ILE A 42 10.01 1.01 -17.31
N PRO A 43 10.48 0.76 -18.55
CA PRO A 43 11.32 1.72 -19.27
C PRO A 43 10.57 3.03 -19.46
N HIS A 44 11.30 4.14 -19.49
CA HIS A 44 10.71 5.46 -19.70
C HIS A 44 11.48 6.28 -20.73
N TYR A 45 10.80 7.25 -21.31
CA TYR A 45 11.34 8.21 -22.26
C TYR A 45 11.27 9.60 -21.68
N ASN A 46 12.34 10.38 -21.83
CA ASN A 46 12.36 11.77 -21.38
C ASN A 46 11.87 12.70 -22.48
N VAL A 47 10.76 13.39 -22.25
CA VAL A 47 10.20 14.37 -23.17
C VAL A 47 10.00 15.69 -22.44
N GLY A 48 10.71 16.73 -22.86
CA GLY A 48 10.64 18.03 -22.20
C GLY A 48 11.04 18.06 -20.73
N GLY A 49 11.94 17.14 -20.31
CA GLY A 49 12.38 17.02 -18.90
C GLY A 49 11.44 16.22 -17.99
N GLU A 50 10.42 15.59 -18.55
CA GLU A 50 9.45 14.76 -17.83
C GLU A 50 9.51 13.31 -18.31
N ARG A 51 9.27 12.34 -17.39
CA ARG A 51 9.26 10.91 -17.69
C ARG A 51 7.92 10.49 -18.26
N PHE A 52 7.97 9.83 -19.41
CA PHE A 52 6.82 9.19 -20.05
C PHE A 52 7.01 7.69 -20.11
N TYR A 53 6.02 6.95 -19.66
CA TYR A 53 6.01 5.51 -19.58
C TYR A 53 5.14 4.91 -20.68
N PRO A 54 5.58 3.84 -21.36
CA PRO A 54 4.76 3.21 -22.38
C PRO A 54 3.59 2.44 -21.76
N TYR A 55 2.46 2.45 -22.45
CA TYR A 55 1.37 1.56 -22.15
C TYR A 55 1.58 0.24 -22.89
N GLY A 56 2.08 -0.78 -22.19
CA GLY A 56 2.49 -2.06 -22.76
C GLY A 56 3.92 -2.06 -23.28
N GLU A 57 4.26 -3.07 -24.04
CA GLU A 57 5.60 -3.23 -24.62
C GLU A 57 5.89 -2.12 -25.63
N CYS A 58 7.10 -1.58 -25.58
CA CYS A 58 7.57 -0.53 -26.45
C CYS A 58 9.09 -0.68 -26.67
N PRO A 59 9.58 -0.59 -27.92
CA PRO A 59 11.01 -0.68 -28.21
C PRO A 59 11.77 0.55 -27.69
N SER A 60 13.08 0.41 -27.49
CA SER A 60 13.94 1.49 -27.01
C SER A 60 14.07 2.67 -28.00
N SER A 61 13.92 2.40 -29.31
CA SER A 61 14.00 3.40 -30.38
C SER A 61 12.61 3.74 -30.90
N ILE A 62 12.16 4.96 -30.66
CA ILE A 62 10.85 5.47 -31.08
C ILE A 62 10.92 6.94 -31.46
N TYR A 63 10.01 7.35 -32.33
CA TYR A 63 9.76 8.75 -32.67
C TYR A 63 8.56 9.24 -31.87
N ILE A 64 8.78 10.21 -30.97
CA ILE A 64 7.74 10.71 -30.08
C ILE A 64 7.20 12.03 -30.63
N SER A 65 5.87 12.14 -30.73
CA SER A 65 5.21 13.41 -31.04
C SER A 65 5.26 14.32 -29.81
N ASP A 66 5.68 15.56 -30.00
CA ASP A 66 5.74 16.60 -28.97
C ASP A 66 4.41 17.38 -28.79
N ASN A 67 3.36 16.98 -29.52
CA ASN A 67 2.06 17.60 -29.41
C ASN A 67 1.51 17.50 -27.99
N ALA A 68 1.29 18.64 -27.36
CA ALA A 68 0.74 18.78 -26.01
C ALA A 68 -0.69 19.31 -26.07
N PHE A 69 -1.49 18.94 -25.09
CA PHE A 69 -2.86 19.44 -24.93
C PHE A 69 -2.91 20.47 -23.80
N GLN A 70 -3.69 21.51 -24.00
CA GLN A 70 -3.84 22.56 -22.98
C GLN A 70 -4.47 21.96 -21.71
N GLY A 71 -3.84 22.19 -20.55
CA GLY A 71 -4.36 21.77 -19.24
C GLY A 71 -4.14 20.28 -18.91
N GLU A 72 -3.36 19.54 -19.71
CA GLU A 72 -3.03 18.16 -19.41
C GLU A 72 -2.25 18.02 -18.10
N GLN A 73 -2.52 16.93 -17.34
CA GLN A 73 -1.91 16.67 -16.04
C GLN A 73 -1.22 15.31 -16.00
N SER A 74 -0.07 15.22 -15.32
CA SER A 74 0.60 13.94 -15.09
C SER A 74 -0.23 13.08 -14.14
N LEU A 75 -0.32 11.78 -14.46
CA LEU A 75 -1.08 10.80 -13.67
C LEU A 75 -0.51 10.68 -12.25
N SER A 76 -1.39 10.69 -11.26
CA SER A 76 -1.06 10.28 -9.89
C SER A 76 -1.45 8.82 -9.71
N LEU A 77 -0.54 8.04 -9.11
CA LEU A 77 -0.81 6.63 -8.75
C LEU A 77 -1.34 6.49 -7.31
N TRP A 78 -1.57 7.59 -6.61
CA TRP A 78 -2.15 7.56 -5.26
C TRP A 78 -3.67 7.51 -5.33
N PHE A 79 -4.27 6.72 -4.46
CA PHE A 79 -5.71 6.59 -4.32
C PHE A 79 -6.21 7.40 -3.14
N ALA A 80 -7.16 8.29 -3.39
CA ALA A 80 -7.93 8.94 -2.33
C ALA A 80 -9.03 8.01 -1.77
N ALA A 81 -9.43 7.00 -2.53
CA ALA A 81 -10.42 5.99 -2.15
C ALA A 81 -10.13 4.68 -2.88
N SER A 82 -10.55 3.54 -2.31
CA SER A 82 -10.46 2.25 -2.99
C SER A 82 -11.21 2.29 -4.33
N PRO A 83 -10.64 1.75 -5.42
CA PRO A 83 -11.29 1.70 -6.71
C PRO A 83 -12.61 0.91 -6.66
N ARG A 84 -13.63 1.41 -7.36
CA ARG A 84 -14.93 0.73 -7.47
C ARG A 84 -14.98 -0.08 -8.76
N LEU A 85 -14.84 -1.39 -8.63
CA LEU A 85 -14.89 -2.34 -9.72
C LEU A 85 -16.14 -3.22 -9.60
N ALA A 86 -16.55 -3.81 -10.73
CA ALA A 86 -17.61 -4.82 -10.72
C ALA A 86 -17.29 -5.92 -9.69
N VAL A 87 -18.30 -6.34 -8.93
CA VAL A 87 -18.11 -7.30 -7.86
C VAL A 87 -17.99 -8.72 -8.41
N SER A 88 -16.89 -9.40 -8.08
CA SER A 88 -16.71 -10.83 -8.25
C SER A 88 -16.25 -11.39 -6.91
N ALA A 89 -17.23 -11.87 -6.11
CA ALA A 89 -16.94 -12.32 -4.75
C ALA A 89 -16.06 -13.58 -4.74
N THR A 90 -15.05 -13.59 -3.87
CA THR A 90 -14.23 -14.77 -3.59
C THR A 90 -14.91 -15.67 -2.54
N SER A 91 -14.38 -16.88 -2.32
CA SER A 91 -14.75 -17.67 -1.16
C SER A 91 -14.45 -16.94 0.14
N SER A 92 -15.30 -17.11 1.14
CA SER A 92 -15.09 -16.51 2.46
C SER A 92 -13.84 -17.10 3.15
N ARG A 93 -13.11 -16.25 3.85
CA ARG A 93 -11.94 -16.60 4.65
C ARG A 93 -12.11 -16.09 6.07
N THR A 94 -11.61 -16.87 7.03
CA THR A 94 -11.54 -16.48 8.43
C THR A 94 -10.12 -16.07 8.79
N ARG A 95 -10.01 -14.95 9.52
CA ARG A 95 -8.78 -14.51 10.15
C ARG A 95 -9.02 -14.32 11.64
N GLN A 96 -8.13 -14.77 12.49
CA GLN A 96 -8.31 -14.76 13.94
C GLN A 96 -6.98 -14.59 14.66
N SER A 97 -6.99 -13.80 15.73
CA SER A 97 -5.88 -13.68 16.66
C SER A 97 -5.74 -14.94 17.50
N GLU A 98 -4.51 -15.42 17.69
CA GLU A 98 -4.26 -16.57 18.58
C GLU A 98 -4.44 -16.22 20.06
N ARG A 99 -3.91 -15.06 20.48
CA ARG A 99 -3.98 -14.61 21.87
C ARG A 99 -5.35 -14.09 22.28
N TYR A 100 -6.06 -13.47 21.34
CA TYR A 100 -7.36 -12.82 21.55
C TYR A 100 -8.40 -13.42 20.60
N PRO A 101 -8.94 -14.62 20.89
CA PRO A 101 -9.83 -15.34 19.96
C PRO A 101 -11.09 -14.57 19.57
N GLU A 102 -11.50 -13.57 20.37
CA GLU A 102 -12.59 -12.66 20.04
C GLU A 102 -12.26 -11.70 18.90
N VAL A 103 -10.97 -11.46 18.62
CA VAL A 103 -10.53 -10.70 17.45
C VAL A 103 -10.51 -11.64 16.26
N LYS A 104 -11.67 -11.76 15.65
CA LYS A 104 -11.93 -12.69 14.55
C LYS A 104 -12.78 -12.01 13.50
N VAL A 105 -12.47 -12.22 12.24
CA VAL A 105 -13.24 -11.72 11.11
C VAL A 105 -13.47 -12.81 10.08
N ASN A 106 -14.62 -12.71 9.40
CA ASN A 106 -14.91 -13.48 8.21
C ASN A 106 -15.14 -12.50 7.05
N LEU A 107 -14.46 -12.71 5.94
CA LEU A 107 -14.58 -11.82 4.81
C LEU A 107 -14.50 -12.57 3.49
N SER A 108 -15.13 -11.99 2.49
CA SER A 108 -14.94 -12.33 1.08
C SER A 108 -14.48 -11.05 0.36
N SER A 109 -13.46 -11.17 -0.46
CA SER A 109 -12.90 -10.04 -1.20
C SER A 109 -13.51 -9.96 -2.61
N ASN A 110 -13.36 -8.82 -3.26
CA ASN A 110 -13.69 -8.68 -4.67
C ASN A 110 -12.50 -9.10 -5.54
N LYS A 111 -12.62 -10.23 -6.24
CA LYS A 111 -11.54 -10.75 -7.09
C LYS A 111 -11.06 -9.72 -8.14
N ASN A 112 -11.98 -8.96 -8.74
CA ASN A 112 -11.58 -7.95 -9.73
C ASN A 112 -10.72 -6.85 -9.10
N LEU A 113 -10.97 -6.49 -7.83
CA LEU A 113 -10.14 -5.54 -7.09
C LEU A 113 -8.78 -6.15 -6.74
N MET A 114 -8.74 -7.43 -6.33
CA MET A 114 -7.47 -8.13 -6.07
C MET A 114 -6.62 -8.25 -7.34
N ASP A 115 -7.23 -8.59 -8.47
CA ASP A 115 -6.54 -8.66 -9.77
C ASP A 115 -6.02 -7.27 -10.21
N PHE A 116 -6.78 -6.21 -9.92
CA PHE A 116 -6.34 -4.84 -10.16
C PHE A 116 -5.13 -4.47 -9.29
N TYR A 117 -5.21 -4.72 -7.99
CA TYR A 117 -4.10 -4.45 -7.07
C TYR A 117 -2.85 -5.28 -7.42
N SER A 118 -3.02 -6.55 -7.79
CA SER A 118 -1.90 -7.42 -8.18
C SER A 118 -1.14 -6.95 -9.43
N SER A 119 -1.80 -6.19 -10.29
CA SER A 119 -1.20 -5.59 -11.48
C SER A 119 -0.76 -4.14 -11.25
N TYR A 120 -0.89 -3.61 -10.03
CA TYR A 120 -0.58 -2.21 -9.75
C TYR A 120 0.93 -1.99 -9.68
N PRO A 121 1.45 -1.00 -10.41
CA PRO A 121 2.90 -0.84 -10.52
C PRO A 121 3.51 -0.31 -9.22
N THR A 122 4.63 -0.87 -8.80
CA THR A 122 5.45 -0.30 -7.74
C THR A 122 5.98 1.06 -8.17
N SER A 123 5.77 2.07 -7.33
CA SER A 123 6.16 3.44 -7.65
C SER A 123 6.59 4.23 -6.42
N MET A 124 7.35 5.31 -6.64
CA MET A 124 7.75 6.25 -5.58
C MET A 124 7.48 7.69 -5.99
N VAL A 125 7.31 8.56 -5.00
CA VAL A 125 7.21 10.01 -5.19
C VAL A 125 8.59 10.63 -5.11
N GLY A 126 8.95 11.41 -6.13
CA GLY A 126 10.31 11.96 -6.25
C GLY A 126 11.35 10.84 -6.31
N GLU A 127 12.48 11.02 -5.61
CA GLU A 127 13.55 10.02 -5.51
C GLU A 127 13.56 9.29 -4.15
N ASN A 128 12.48 9.39 -3.40
CA ASN A 128 12.35 8.75 -2.09
C ASN A 128 11.72 7.36 -2.23
N PHE A 129 12.58 6.33 -2.27
CA PHE A 129 12.17 4.93 -2.34
C PHE A 129 11.19 4.52 -1.23
N LEU A 130 11.33 5.07 -0.03
CA LEU A 130 10.47 4.73 1.12
C LEU A 130 9.03 5.23 0.95
N SER A 131 8.78 6.19 0.06
CA SER A 131 7.43 6.70 -0.22
C SER A 131 6.50 5.64 -0.83
N ARG A 132 7.04 4.55 -1.39
CA ARG A 132 6.25 3.44 -1.95
C ARG A 132 5.28 2.85 -0.91
N TRP A 133 5.76 2.57 0.30
CA TRP A 133 4.93 1.97 1.34
C TRP A 133 3.87 2.93 1.91
N ALA A 134 4.15 4.24 1.92
CA ALA A 134 3.15 5.23 2.32
C ALA A 134 1.92 5.20 1.39
N MET A 135 2.11 4.99 0.09
CA MET A 135 1.00 4.86 -0.85
C MET A 135 0.07 3.70 -0.48
N TYR A 136 0.63 2.52 -0.21
CA TYR A 136 -0.15 1.35 0.19
C TYR A 136 -0.86 1.56 1.53
N ALA A 137 -0.16 2.09 2.55
CA ALA A 137 -0.71 2.31 3.88
C ALA A 137 -1.77 3.43 3.92
N ASN A 138 -1.67 4.43 3.03
CA ASN A 138 -2.65 5.53 2.95
C ASN A 138 -3.88 5.15 2.12
N THR A 139 -3.81 4.15 1.26
CA THR A 139 -4.96 3.70 0.48
C THR A 139 -6.03 3.07 1.38
N PRO A 140 -7.25 3.59 1.40
CA PRO A 140 -8.33 3.01 2.22
C PRO A 140 -8.77 1.66 1.67
N MET A 141 -9.17 0.75 2.56
CA MET A 141 -9.85 -0.48 2.17
C MET A 141 -11.22 -0.16 1.56
N SER A 142 -11.74 -1.07 0.72
CA SER A 142 -13.07 -0.94 0.14
C SER A 142 -14.16 -0.91 1.22
N GLU A 143 -15.25 -0.20 0.94
CA GLU A 143 -16.38 -0.14 1.86
C GLU A 143 -17.04 -1.52 2.06
N ASP A 144 -16.90 -2.42 1.07
CA ASP A 144 -17.43 -3.77 1.16
C ASP A 144 -16.69 -4.61 2.19
N VAL A 145 -15.36 -4.54 2.22
CA VAL A 145 -14.54 -5.22 3.24
C VAL A 145 -14.72 -4.57 4.60
N LYS A 146 -14.71 -3.23 4.69
CA LYS A 146 -14.98 -2.53 5.96
C LYS A 146 -16.29 -2.94 6.60
N ARG A 147 -17.37 -3.06 5.82
CA ARG A 147 -18.68 -3.51 6.34
C ARG A 147 -18.66 -4.93 6.89
N GLN A 148 -17.81 -5.80 6.34
CA GLN A 148 -17.67 -7.18 6.80
C GLN A 148 -16.85 -7.29 8.08
N ILE A 149 -15.73 -6.56 8.21
CA ILE A 149 -14.75 -6.81 9.28
C ILE A 149 -14.80 -5.78 10.41
N TYR A 150 -15.16 -4.52 10.15
CA TYR A 150 -15.10 -3.48 11.19
C TYR A 150 -16.10 -3.68 12.34
N PRO A 151 -17.34 -4.16 12.13
CA PRO A 151 -18.23 -4.45 13.23
C PRO A 151 -17.64 -5.44 14.23
N ASP A 152 -17.05 -6.54 13.75
CA ASP A 152 -16.46 -7.60 14.60
C ASP A 152 -15.21 -7.06 15.33
N LEU A 153 -14.32 -6.38 14.61
CA LEU A 153 -13.11 -5.80 15.20
C LEU A 153 -13.46 -4.72 16.26
N LYS A 154 -14.43 -3.85 15.97
CA LYS A 154 -14.90 -2.85 16.93
C LYS A 154 -15.52 -3.50 18.18
N ALA A 155 -16.29 -4.56 18.01
CA ALA A 155 -16.85 -5.32 19.14
C ALA A 155 -15.74 -5.93 20.01
N ALA A 156 -14.70 -6.49 19.39
CA ALA A 156 -13.59 -7.13 20.09
C ALA A 156 -12.72 -6.13 20.89
N ILE A 157 -12.66 -4.86 20.49
CA ILE A 157 -11.90 -3.82 21.19
C ILE A 157 -12.79 -2.88 22.04
N ASN A 158 -14.09 -3.08 22.02
CA ASN A 158 -15.03 -2.25 22.76
C ASN A 158 -14.75 -2.28 24.28
N GLY A 159 -14.71 -1.10 24.91
CA GLY A 159 -14.43 -0.96 26.34
C GLY A 159 -12.96 -1.17 26.74
N CYS A 160 -12.06 -1.45 25.79
CA CYS A 160 -10.62 -1.51 26.04
C CYS A 160 -10.04 -0.08 26.13
N ASP A 161 -8.98 0.08 26.94
CA ASP A 161 -8.09 1.23 26.81
C ASP A 161 -7.32 1.17 25.47
N GLN A 162 -6.71 2.29 25.06
CA GLN A 162 -6.03 2.38 23.76
C GLN A 162 -4.89 1.37 23.61
N LEU A 163 -4.09 1.15 24.68
CA LEU A 163 -2.97 0.23 24.64
C LEU A 163 -3.43 -1.22 24.47
N THR A 164 -4.46 -1.61 25.20
CA THR A 164 -5.09 -2.93 25.09
C THR A 164 -5.70 -3.15 23.71
N ALA A 165 -6.44 -2.15 23.19
CA ALA A 165 -7.04 -2.21 21.86
C ALA A 165 -5.97 -2.35 20.75
N VAL A 166 -4.91 -1.56 20.82
CA VAL A 166 -3.78 -1.64 19.86
C VAL A 166 -3.08 -2.99 19.95
N ASN A 167 -2.82 -3.53 21.16
CA ASN A 167 -2.22 -4.84 21.35
C ASN A 167 -3.09 -5.99 20.78
N LYS A 168 -4.42 -5.89 20.88
CA LYS A 168 -5.34 -6.85 20.26
C LYS A 168 -5.23 -6.83 18.74
N LEU A 169 -5.26 -5.65 18.14
CA LEU A 169 -5.09 -5.49 16.68
C LEU A 169 -3.68 -5.90 16.23
N LEU A 170 -2.64 -5.61 17.02
CA LEU A 170 -1.28 -6.04 16.75
C LEU A 170 -1.18 -7.57 16.72
N ASN A 171 -1.70 -8.25 17.74
CA ASN A 171 -1.64 -9.70 17.79
C ASN A 171 -2.49 -10.36 16.68
N PHE A 172 -3.60 -9.75 16.29
CA PHE A 172 -4.38 -10.21 15.14
C PHE A 172 -3.53 -10.18 13.85
N VAL A 173 -2.78 -9.11 13.61
CA VAL A 173 -1.90 -9.04 12.44
C VAL A 173 -0.71 -9.97 12.57
N GLN A 174 -0.14 -10.12 13.78
CA GLN A 174 0.97 -11.03 14.03
C GLN A 174 0.62 -12.51 13.79
N THR A 175 -0.59 -12.95 14.12
CA THR A 175 -0.92 -14.37 14.21
C THR A 175 -2.08 -14.82 13.32
N GLY A 176 -2.83 -13.88 12.74
CA GLY A 176 -3.95 -14.20 11.83
C GLY A 176 -3.53 -14.60 10.41
N PHE A 177 -2.25 -14.53 10.10
CA PHE A 177 -1.68 -14.75 8.76
C PHE A 177 -0.41 -15.57 8.84
N GLU A 178 -0.18 -16.40 7.81
CA GLU A 178 1.09 -17.08 7.64
C GLU A 178 2.16 -16.08 7.19
N TYR A 179 3.39 -16.26 7.67
CA TYR A 179 4.54 -15.47 7.21
C TYR A 179 5.28 -16.21 6.12
N GLU A 180 5.45 -15.58 4.96
CA GLU A 180 6.33 -16.08 3.91
C GLU A 180 6.92 -14.90 3.13
N TYR A 181 8.11 -15.07 2.62
CA TYR A 181 8.80 -14.07 1.82
C TYR A 181 8.23 -14.00 0.41
N ASP A 182 8.20 -12.80 -0.15
CA ASP A 182 7.66 -12.50 -1.47
C ASP A 182 8.35 -13.27 -2.59
N ASP A 183 9.67 -13.41 -2.54
CA ASP A 183 10.46 -14.13 -3.53
C ASP A 183 10.05 -15.60 -3.67
N LYS A 184 9.58 -16.22 -2.59
CA LYS A 184 9.09 -17.59 -2.59
C LYS A 184 7.68 -17.74 -3.13
N VAL A 185 6.81 -16.76 -2.88
CA VAL A 185 5.39 -16.82 -3.23
C VAL A 185 5.13 -16.19 -4.60
N TRP A 186 5.73 -15.05 -4.84
CA TRP A 186 5.48 -14.21 -6.02
C TRP A 186 6.63 -14.21 -7.03
N GLY A 187 7.84 -14.57 -6.57
CA GLY A 187 9.08 -14.52 -7.36
C GLY A 187 9.66 -13.12 -7.49
N ASP A 188 9.08 -12.13 -6.81
CA ASP A 188 9.45 -10.71 -6.88
C ASP A 188 9.01 -9.96 -5.61
N ASP A 189 9.68 -8.85 -5.23
CA ASP A 189 9.36 -7.98 -4.09
C ASP A 189 8.03 -7.22 -4.35
N ARG A 190 7.02 -7.44 -3.54
CA ARG A 190 5.68 -6.94 -3.76
C ARG A 190 4.96 -6.55 -2.47
N ALA A 191 4.83 -5.26 -2.20
CA ALA A 191 3.99 -4.78 -1.10
C ALA A 191 2.48 -4.91 -1.42
N PHE A 192 1.67 -5.20 -0.41
CA PHE A 192 0.22 -5.32 -0.50
C PHE A 192 -0.49 -4.04 -0.07
N PHE A 193 -1.59 -3.72 -0.74
CA PHE A 193 -2.63 -2.88 -0.13
C PHE A 193 -3.23 -3.63 1.07
N ALA A 194 -3.69 -2.88 2.08
CA ALA A 194 -4.20 -3.50 3.32
C ALA A 194 -5.29 -4.57 3.08
N GLU A 195 -6.10 -4.41 2.04
CA GLU A 195 -7.14 -5.38 1.67
C GLU A 195 -6.57 -6.66 1.05
N GLU A 196 -5.43 -6.58 0.36
CA GLU A 196 -4.74 -7.75 -0.19
C GLU A 196 -4.19 -8.65 0.93
N SER A 197 -3.62 -8.06 2.01
CA SER A 197 -3.15 -8.82 3.17
C SER A 197 -4.27 -9.64 3.81
N LEU A 198 -5.51 -9.14 3.81
CA LEU A 198 -6.68 -9.90 4.27
C LEU A 198 -7.05 -11.05 3.31
N TYR A 199 -6.82 -10.86 2.01
CA TYR A 199 -7.17 -11.83 0.97
C TYR A 199 -6.14 -12.94 0.82
N TYR A 200 -4.84 -12.62 0.71
CA TYR A 200 -3.81 -13.64 0.50
C TYR A 200 -3.54 -14.43 1.79
N PRO A 201 -3.15 -15.72 1.69
CA PRO A 201 -2.83 -16.52 2.89
C PRO A 201 -1.53 -16.07 3.55
N TYR A 202 -0.58 -15.60 2.77
CA TYR A 202 0.77 -15.20 3.18
C TYR A 202 0.90 -13.68 3.16
N CYS A 203 1.72 -13.16 4.05
CA CYS A 203 2.14 -11.77 4.08
C CYS A 203 3.48 -11.65 4.83
N ASP A 204 4.26 -10.66 4.48
CA ASP A 204 5.54 -10.40 5.13
C ASP A 204 5.54 -9.14 6.01
N CYS A 205 6.69 -8.49 6.22
CA CYS A 205 6.82 -7.41 7.19
C CYS A 205 6.11 -6.11 6.76
N GLU A 206 6.21 -5.73 5.50
CA GLU A 206 5.54 -4.53 4.99
C GLU A 206 4.04 -4.69 4.94
N ASP A 207 3.55 -5.84 4.49
CA ASP A 207 2.12 -6.12 4.40
C ASP A 207 1.45 -6.05 5.77
N ARG A 208 2.08 -6.66 6.77
CA ARG A 208 1.62 -6.61 8.16
C ARG A 208 1.62 -5.22 8.72
N SER A 209 2.68 -4.44 8.46
CA SER A 209 2.80 -3.06 8.93
C SER A 209 1.78 -2.14 8.26
N ILE A 210 1.53 -2.32 6.95
CA ILE A 210 0.51 -1.60 6.19
C ILE A 210 -0.89 -1.92 6.73
N LEU A 211 -1.25 -3.21 6.86
CA LEU A 211 -2.55 -3.62 7.40
C LEU A 211 -2.76 -3.12 8.83
N PHE A 212 -1.76 -3.29 9.70
CA PHE A 212 -1.85 -2.85 11.10
C PHE A 212 -2.09 -1.35 11.21
N THR A 213 -1.31 -0.53 10.51
CA THR A 213 -1.48 0.93 10.56
C THR A 213 -2.83 1.36 10.01
N ARG A 214 -3.35 0.66 9.00
CA ARG A 214 -4.70 0.92 8.46
C ARG A 214 -5.78 0.61 9.47
N LEU A 215 -5.71 -0.52 10.15
CA LEU A 215 -6.68 -0.90 11.19
C LEU A 215 -6.66 0.05 12.38
N VAL A 216 -5.48 0.40 12.89
CA VAL A 216 -5.34 1.33 14.04
C VAL A 216 -5.90 2.71 13.70
N ARG A 217 -5.58 3.23 12.53
CA ARG A 217 -6.05 4.55 12.07
C ARG A 217 -7.57 4.57 11.88
N ASP A 218 -8.15 3.53 11.26
CA ASP A 218 -9.58 3.50 10.95
C ASP A 218 -10.47 3.17 12.18
N LEU A 219 -9.98 2.33 13.08
CA LEU A 219 -10.79 1.85 14.21
C LEU A 219 -10.61 2.69 15.48
N LEU A 220 -9.42 3.24 15.70
CA LEU A 220 -9.06 3.95 16.91
C LEU A 220 -8.78 5.45 16.69
N GLY A 221 -8.64 5.90 15.43
CA GLY A 221 -8.30 7.28 15.11
C GLY A 221 -6.91 7.71 15.57
N LEU A 222 -6.01 6.76 15.87
CA LEU A 222 -4.65 7.05 16.31
C LEU A 222 -3.73 7.28 15.11
N ARG A 223 -2.76 8.18 15.29
CA ARG A 223 -1.74 8.42 14.28
C ARG A 223 -0.72 7.29 14.28
N CYS A 224 -0.31 6.90 13.09
CA CYS A 224 0.71 5.88 12.88
C CYS A 224 1.80 6.40 11.94
N ILE A 225 2.98 5.82 12.07
CA ILE A 225 4.08 5.93 11.11
C ILE A 225 4.55 4.53 10.74
N LEU A 226 5.16 4.39 9.56
CA LEU A 226 5.96 3.22 9.26
C LEU A 226 7.43 3.51 9.59
N ILE A 227 8.16 2.47 9.92
CA ILE A 227 9.57 2.54 10.33
C ILE A 227 10.36 1.54 9.48
N TYR A 228 11.27 2.06 8.68
CA TYR A 228 12.17 1.25 7.90
C TYR A 228 13.49 1.04 8.63
N TYR A 229 13.81 -0.21 8.87
CA TYR A 229 15.13 -0.70 9.21
C TYR A 229 15.74 -1.40 7.97
N PRO A 230 17.07 -1.50 7.84
CA PRO A 230 17.66 -2.27 6.75
C PRO A 230 17.12 -3.72 6.72
N GLY A 231 16.34 -4.03 5.68
CA GLY A 231 15.74 -5.36 5.50
C GLY A 231 14.49 -5.65 6.34
N HIS A 232 13.88 -4.62 6.99
CA HIS A 232 12.66 -4.82 7.76
C HIS A 232 11.79 -3.57 7.81
N LEU A 233 10.48 -3.75 7.73
CA LEU A 233 9.49 -2.70 7.92
C LEU A 233 8.62 -2.99 9.16
N ALA A 234 8.59 -2.04 10.09
CA ALA A 234 7.72 -2.06 11.25
C ALA A 234 6.82 -0.81 11.27
N SER A 235 6.07 -0.65 12.34
CA SER A 235 5.19 0.49 12.56
C SER A 235 5.34 1.06 13.97
N ALA A 236 4.82 2.28 14.18
CA ALA A 236 4.67 2.85 15.51
C ALA A 236 3.41 3.70 15.62
N VAL A 237 2.89 3.81 16.82
CA VAL A 237 1.59 4.44 17.14
C VAL A 237 1.78 5.58 18.11
N GLU A 238 1.18 6.73 17.83
CA GLU A 238 1.02 7.85 18.77
C GLU A 238 -0.26 7.65 19.57
N PHE A 239 -0.10 7.43 20.88
CA PHE A 239 -1.24 7.32 21.79
C PHE A 239 -1.67 8.70 22.30
N SER A 240 -2.93 8.88 22.66
CA SER A 240 -3.43 10.15 23.23
C SER A 240 -2.68 10.56 24.51
N GLN A 241 -2.18 9.57 25.26
CA GLN A 241 -1.30 9.75 26.42
C GLN A 241 -0.01 8.96 26.22
N SER A 242 0.73 9.30 25.16
CA SER A 242 1.95 8.56 24.74
C SER A 242 2.99 8.47 25.85
N ASP A 243 3.12 9.46 26.72
CA ASP A 243 4.08 9.45 27.83
C ASP A 243 3.79 8.36 28.87
N ALA A 244 2.52 7.98 29.02
CA ALA A 244 2.11 6.91 29.92
C ALA A 244 2.36 5.49 29.37
N VAL A 245 2.61 5.36 28.05
CA VAL A 245 2.89 4.07 27.43
C VAL A 245 4.38 3.80 27.47
N ALA A 246 4.78 2.78 28.22
CA ALA A 246 6.17 2.35 28.35
C ALA A 246 6.67 1.59 27.12
N GLY A 247 7.98 1.55 26.91
CA GLY A 247 8.65 0.77 25.88
C GLY A 247 9.42 1.60 24.88
N ASP A 248 9.91 0.95 23.83
CA ASP A 248 10.69 1.55 22.78
C ASP A 248 9.81 2.44 21.89
N TYR A 249 10.36 3.55 21.42
CA TYR A 249 9.62 4.53 20.62
C TYR A 249 10.52 5.30 19.66
N ILE A 250 9.91 5.93 18.69
CA ILE A 250 10.51 6.95 17.82
C ILE A 250 10.03 8.32 18.28
N SER A 251 10.94 9.25 18.47
CA SER A 251 10.62 10.66 18.68
C SER A 251 10.63 11.40 17.35
N LEU A 252 9.50 12.03 17.01
CA LEU A 252 9.35 12.77 15.77
C LEU A 252 8.64 14.11 16.06
N GLU A 253 9.32 15.22 15.81
CA GLU A 253 8.78 16.58 16.02
C GLU A 253 8.18 16.77 17.45
N GLY A 254 8.86 16.22 18.46
CA GLY A 254 8.41 16.30 19.86
C GLY A 254 7.26 15.35 20.22
N ARG A 255 6.85 14.46 19.31
CA ARG A 255 5.82 13.43 19.52
C ARG A 255 6.45 12.08 19.73
N LYS A 256 5.83 11.26 20.56
CA LYS A 256 6.27 9.90 20.87
C LYS A 256 5.41 8.88 20.13
N PHE A 257 6.03 8.15 19.20
CA PHE A 257 5.43 7.03 18.50
C PHE A 257 6.00 5.73 19.07
N VAL A 258 5.17 4.96 19.75
CA VAL A 258 5.58 3.71 20.41
C VAL A 258 5.60 2.58 19.40
N ILE A 259 6.72 1.81 19.37
CA ILE A 259 6.94 0.72 18.40
C ILE A 259 5.84 -0.33 18.49
N ALA A 260 5.37 -0.78 17.35
CA ALA A 260 4.40 -1.86 17.20
C ALA A 260 4.76 -2.68 15.96
N ASP A 261 5.40 -3.83 16.16
CA ASP A 261 5.94 -4.65 15.09
C ASP A 261 5.02 -5.84 14.80
N GLY A 262 4.38 -5.82 13.62
CA GLY A 262 3.49 -6.88 13.13
C GLY A 262 4.17 -8.21 12.84
N THR A 263 5.52 -8.23 12.81
CA THR A 263 6.32 -9.40 12.47
C THR A 263 7.00 -10.00 13.70
N PHE A 264 7.18 -9.22 14.77
CA PHE A 264 7.73 -9.74 16.03
C PHE A 264 6.64 -10.50 16.81
N ILE A 265 6.41 -11.75 16.41
CA ILE A 265 5.31 -12.58 16.91
C ILE A 265 5.27 -12.63 18.44
N GLY A 266 4.12 -12.28 19.00
CA GLY A 266 3.86 -12.29 20.44
C GLY A 266 4.43 -11.09 21.22
N ALA A 267 5.24 -10.24 20.61
CA ALA A 267 5.71 -9.02 21.25
C ALA A 267 4.57 -7.99 21.39
N PRO A 268 4.41 -7.36 22.55
CA PRO A 268 3.45 -6.27 22.72
C PRO A 268 3.99 -4.97 22.13
N VAL A 269 3.12 -3.96 22.05
CA VAL A 269 3.50 -2.57 21.80
C VAL A 269 4.63 -2.14 22.72
N GLY A 270 5.60 -1.38 22.20
CA GLY A 270 6.80 -0.91 22.92
C GLY A 270 7.96 -1.91 22.92
N LYS A 271 7.93 -2.91 22.02
CA LYS A 271 9.05 -3.86 21.85
C LYS A 271 9.60 -3.79 20.43
N THR A 272 10.88 -3.39 20.34
CA THR A 272 11.64 -3.45 19.09
C THR A 272 12.15 -4.88 18.87
N MET A 273 12.06 -5.36 17.64
CA MET A 273 12.60 -6.66 17.25
C MET A 273 14.12 -6.71 17.47
N TYR A 274 14.63 -7.86 17.87
CA TYR A 274 16.06 -8.08 18.11
C TYR A 274 16.89 -7.73 16.87
N GLY A 275 17.96 -7.00 17.06
CA GLY A 275 18.88 -6.58 16.00
C GLY A 275 18.44 -5.30 15.26
N MET A 276 17.28 -4.73 15.55
CA MET A 276 16.84 -3.45 14.99
C MET A 276 17.33 -2.27 15.85
N ASP A 277 17.85 -1.23 15.20
CA ASP A 277 18.34 0.00 15.84
C ASP A 277 17.39 1.16 15.57
N ASN A 278 16.68 1.60 16.60
CA ASN A 278 15.73 2.72 16.52
C ASN A 278 16.41 4.06 16.19
N GLN A 279 17.71 4.21 16.43
CA GLN A 279 18.44 5.44 16.09
C GLN A 279 18.79 5.50 14.61
N ALA A 280 18.98 4.35 13.96
CA ALA A 280 19.26 4.23 12.54
C ALA A 280 17.97 4.11 11.69
N ALA A 281 16.82 4.01 12.32
CA ALA A 281 15.53 3.82 11.66
C ALA A 281 15.14 5.05 10.82
N LYS A 282 14.55 4.80 9.65
CA LYS A 282 13.98 5.85 8.79
C LYS A 282 12.48 5.89 8.95
N VAL A 283 11.95 7.08 9.21
CA VAL A 283 10.50 7.30 9.39
C VAL A 283 9.83 7.53 8.05
N ILE A 284 8.67 6.90 7.87
CA ILE A 284 7.77 7.10 6.74
C ILE A 284 6.47 7.66 7.30
N LEU A 285 6.15 8.89 6.93
CA LEU A 285 4.94 9.57 7.36
C LEU A 285 3.72 9.00 6.64
N LEU A 286 2.62 8.87 7.38
CA LEU A 286 1.30 8.51 6.86
C LEU A 286 0.35 9.71 7.00
N GLU A 287 -0.53 9.89 5.99
CA GLU A 287 -1.52 10.96 5.92
C GLU A 287 -2.88 10.52 6.48
#